data_bf37cbea81a55bb6f0af492c5cb73264
#
_entry.id   bf37cbea81a55bb6f0af492c5cb73264
#
_cell.length_a   1.000
_cell.length_b   1.000
_cell.length_c   1.000
_cell.angle_alpha   90.00
_cell.angle_beta   90.00
_cell.angle_gamma   90.00
#
_symmetry.space_group_name_H-M   'P 1'
#
loop_
_entity.id
_entity.type
_entity.pdbx_description
1 polymer ?
#
loop_
_entity_poly.entity_id
_entity_poly.type
_entity_poly.pdbx_seq_one_letter_code
_entity_poly.pdbx_strand_id
1 'polypeptide(L)'
;MMKIGMACDHGAYTYKEEIKQMLMDEGHEVVDCGCHDTNSVDYPDMAKACADLVVNKEVDKGIVMCGTGIGISIAANKVKGIRCALCTDVTMARLTREHNDANMLSMGQRT
;
A
#
# COMPACT_ATOMS: atom_id res chain seq x y z
N MET A 1 -0.86 -17.30 -5.35
CA MET A 1 -1.90 -16.28 -5.10
C MET A 1 -1.72 -15.68 -3.72
N MET A 2 -1.86 -14.38 -3.60
CA MET A 2 -1.80 -13.67 -2.33
C MET A 2 -3.10 -12.93 -2.07
N LYS A 3 -3.38 -12.65 -0.82
CA LYS A 3 -4.42 -11.70 -0.42
C LYS A 3 -3.73 -10.39 -0.04
N ILE A 4 -4.05 -9.32 -0.75
CA ILE A 4 -3.34 -8.05 -0.67
C ILE A 4 -4.30 -6.94 -0.25
N GLY A 5 -3.96 -6.22 0.82
CA GLY A 5 -4.68 -5.02 1.22
C GLY A 5 -4.17 -3.83 0.44
N MET A 6 -5.05 -2.95 0.00
CA MET A 6 -4.66 -1.74 -0.71
C MET A 6 -5.39 -0.54 -0.14
N ALA A 7 -4.67 0.58 -0.04
CA ALA A 7 -5.24 1.86 0.35
C ALA A 7 -4.48 2.99 -0.32
N CYS A 8 -5.15 4.11 -0.52
CA CYS A 8 -4.52 5.30 -1.05
C CYS A 8 -5.22 6.54 -0.50
N ASP A 9 -4.59 7.71 -0.68
CA ASP A 9 -5.30 8.97 -0.54
C ASP A 9 -5.83 9.40 -1.91
N HIS A 10 -6.50 10.56 -1.94
CA HIS A 10 -7.08 11.09 -3.19
C HIS A 10 -6.03 11.38 -4.28
N GLY A 11 -4.77 11.61 -3.89
CA GLY A 11 -3.69 11.87 -4.84
C GLY A 11 -3.19 10.64 -5.61
N ALA A 12 -3.67 9.47 -5.26
CA ALA A 12 -3.24 8.22 -5.90
C ALA A 12 -4.40 7.28 -6.25
N TYR A 13 -5.61 7.81 -6.31
CA TYR A 13 -6.80 7.00 -6.58
C TYR A 13 -6.70 6.24 -7.91
N THR A 14 -6.35 6.95 -8.99
CA THR A 14 -6.24 6.34 -10.32
C THR A 14 -5.17 5.26 -10.35
N TYR A 15 -4.02 5.54 -9.75
CA TYR A 15 -2.90 4.60 -9.68
C TYR A 15 -3.29 3.33 -8.91
N LYS A 16 -4.00 3.51 -7.80
CA LYS A 16 -4.49 2.37 -7.01
C LYS A 16 -5.42 1.49 -7.84
N GLU A 17 -6.35 2.10 -8.58
CA GLU A 17 -7.31 1.33 -9.38
C GLU A 17 -6.62 0.54 -10.49
N GLU A 18 -5.62 1.11 -11.13
CA GLU A 18 -4.86 0.41 -12.17
C GLU A 18 -4.09 -0.78 -11.61
N ILE A 19 -3.41 -0.59 -10.48
CA ILE A 19 -2.63 -1.65 -9.84
C ILE A 19 -3.55 -2.73 -9.29
N LYS A 20 -4.67 -2.35 -8.70
CA LYS A 20 -5.68 -3.28 -8.21
C LYS A 20 -6.14 -4.21 -9.33
N GLN A 21 -6.48 -3.65 -10.50
CA GLN A 21 -6.93 -4.45 -11.63
C GLN A 21 -5.82 -5.40 -12.11
N MET A 22 -4.59 -4.91 -12.18
CA MET A 22 -3.44 -5.74 -12.58
C MET A 22 -3.28 -6.94 -11.64
N LEU A 23 -3.35 -6.71 -10.33
CA LEU A 23 -3.21 -7.79 -9.35
C LEU A 23 -4.34 -8.81 -9.43
N MET A 24 -5.57 -8.34 -9.63
CA MET A 24 -6.71 -9.22 -9.80
C MET A 24 -6.59 -10.07 -11.07
N ASP A 25 -6.10 -9.47 -12.16
CA ASP A 25 -5.87 -10.18 -13.42
C ASP A 25 -4.79 -11.25 -13.28
N GLU A 26 -3.85 -11.07 -12.36
CA GLU A 26 -2.81 -12.05 -12.04
C GLU A 26 -3.27 -13.12 -11.02
N GLY A 27 -4.52 -13.07 -10.60
CA GLY A 27 -5.11 -14.08 -9.71
C GLY A 27 -5.01 -13.78 -8.22
N HIS A 28 -4.60 -12.56 -7.84
CA HIS A 28 -4.55 -12.16 -6.43
C HIS A 28 -5.91 -11.68 -5.96
N GLU A 29 -6.20 -11.88 -4.67
CA GLU A 29 -7.37 -11.29 -4.04
C GLU A 29 -6.97 -9.94 -3.45
N VAL A 30 -7.76 -8.90 -3.73
CA VAL A 30 -7.48 -7.55 -3.24
C VAL A 30 -8.58 -7.10 -2.29
N VAL A 31 -8.17 -6.64 -1.11
CA VAL A 31 -9.06 -5.99 -0.14
C VAL A 31 -8.79 -4.49 -0.24
N ASP A 32 -9.72 -3.76 -0.81
CA ASP A 32 -9.60 -2.32 -1.03
C ASP A 32 -10.13 -1.55 0.17
N CYS A 33 -9.20 -0.95 0.94
CA CYS A 33 -9.54 -0.16 2.13
C CYS A 33 -9.96 1.27 1.81
N GLY A 34 -9.80 1.73 0.56
CA GLY A 34 -10.07 3.11 0.10
C GLY A 34 -8.79 3.82 -0.32
N CYS A 35 -8.83 5.06 -0.83
CA CYS A 35 -10.10 5.77 -1.05
C CYS A 35 -10.86 5.19 -2.25
N HIS A 36 -12.12 5.57 -2.38
CA HIS A 36 -13.00 5.01 -3.42
C HIS A 36 -13.31 6.02 -4.53
N ASP A 37 -12.80 7.24 -4.40
CA ASP A 37 -12.96 8.30 -5.41
C ASP A 37 -11.85 9.33 -5.24
N THR A 38 -11.96 10.48 -5.93
CA THR A 38 -10.94 11.53 -5.88
C THR A 38 -11.22 12.61 -4.84
N ASN A 39 -12.22 12.42 -3.99
CA ASN A 39 -12.49 13.37 -2.89
C ASN A 39 -11.36 13.31 -1.87
N SER A 40 -11.07 14.45 -1.24
CA SER A 40 -9.99 14.54 -0.26
C SER A 40 -10.23 13.61 0.94
N VAL A 41 -9.19 12.86 1.29
CA VAL A 41 -9.18 11.98 2.47
C VAL A 41 -7.84 12.14 3.18
N ASP A 42 -7.82 11.83 4.47
CA ASP A 42 -6.59 11.89 5.25
C ASP A 42 -5.77 10.61 5.05
N TYR A 43 -4.56 10.73 4.52
CA TYR A 43 -3.70 9.57 4.24
C TYR A 43 -3.34 8.76 5.49
N PRO A 44 -3.19 9.35 6.71
CA PRO A 44 -2.92 8.54 7.89
C PRO A 44 -4.02 7.52 8.20
N ASP A 45 -5.28 7.90 8.00
CA ASP A 45 -6.42 7.00 8.22
C ASP A 45 -6.42 5.85 7.21
N MET A 46 -6.09 6.16 5.95
CA MET A 46 -6.00 5.14 4.90
C MET A 46 -4.84 4.18 5.16
N ALA A 47 -3.70 4.70 5.58
CA ALA A 47 -2.53 3.90 5.93
C ALA A 47 -2.84 2.95 7.08
N LYS A 48 -3.49 3.45 8.12
CA LYS A 48 -3.84 2.65 9.29
C LYS A 48 -4.80 1.53 8.95
N ALA A 49 -5.81 1.80 8.14
CA ALA A 49 -6.78 0.79 7.73
C ALA A 49 -6.09 -0.40 7.06
N CYS A 50 -5.19 -0.13 6.12
CA CYS A 50 -4.44 -1.19 5.43
C CYS A 50 -3.47 -1.89 6.38
N ALA A 51 -2.73 -1.13 7.19
CA ALA A 51 -1.77 -1.67 8.14
C ALA A 51 -2.42 -2.61 9.15
N ASP A 52 -3.62 -2.25 9.64
CA ASP A 52 -4.36 -3.09 10.58
C ASP A 52 -4.71 -4.46 9.97
N LEU A 53 -5.05 -4.49 8.67
CA LEU A 53 -5.31 -5.75 7.98
C LEU A 53 -4.06 -6.64 7.95
N VAL A 54 -2.90 -6.03 7.74
CA VAL A 54 -1.63 -6.77 7.68
C VAL A 54 -1.26 -7.35 9.05
N VAL A 55 -1.31 -6.53 10.11
CA VAL A 55 -0.91 -6.99 11.45
C VAL A 55 -1.91 -8.00 12.02
N ASN A 56 -3.18 -7.91 11.65
CA ASN A 56 -4.20 -8.87 12.07
C ASN A 56 -4.24 -10.12 11.19
N LYS A 57 -3.37 -10.20 10.21
CA LYS A 57 -3.24 -11.34 9.28
C LYS A 57 -4.50 -11.61 8.47
N GLU A 58 -5.28 -10.57 8.23
CA GLU A 58 -6.45 -10.63 7.35
C GLU A 58 -6.03 -10.55 5.88
N VAL A 59 -4.84 -10.02 5.62
CA VAL A 59 -4.18 -10.03 4.30
C VAL A 59 -2.72 -10.44 4.49
N ASP A 60 -2.09 -10.87 3.39
CA ASP A 60 -0.68 -11.31 3.43
C ASP A 60 0.29 -10.13 3.39
N LYS A 61 -0.02 -9.13 2.57
CA LYS A 61 0.81 -7.95 2.35
C LYS A 61 -0.09 -6.74 2.14
N GLY A 62 0.47 -5.54 2.27
CA GLY A 62 -0.25 -4.30 2.01
C GLY A 62 0.45 -3.42 1.01
N ILE A 63 -0.33 -2.67 0.23
CA ILE A 63 0.18 -1.66 -0.69
C ILE A 63 -0.55 -0.36 -0.38
N VAL A 64 0.21 0.70 -0.12
CA VAL A 64 -0.36 2.01 0.17
C VAL A 64 0.24 3.04 -0.79
N MET A 65 -0.55 4.02 -1.18
CA MET A 65 -0.15 5.00 -2.19
C MET A 65 -0.68 6.38 -1.86
N CYS A 66 0.15 7.39 -2.12
CA CYS A 66 -0.28 8.79 -2.09
C CYS A 66 0.45 9.53 -3.22
N GLY A 67 0.50 10.85 -3.20
CA GLY A 67 1.17 11.61 -4.25
C GLY A 67 2.64 11.25 -4.40
N THR A 68 3.37 11.14 -3.29
CA THR A 68 4.81 10.81 -3.28
C THR A 68 5.10 9.44 -2.70
N GLY A 69 4.17 8.85 -1.98
CA GLY A 69 4.39 7.62 -1.22
C GLY A 69 5.06 7.86 0.12
N ILE A 70 5.57 9.07 0.37
CA ILE A 70 6.35 9.38 1.58
C ILE A 70 5.47 9.45 2.82
N GLY A 71 4.47 10.32 2.82
CA GLY A 71 3.61 10.53 3.99
C GLY A 71 2.89 9.27 4.41
N ILE A 72 2.34 8.54 3.43
CA ILE A 72 1.59 7.34 3.72
C ILE A 72 2.50 6.20 4.23
N SER A 73 3.77 6.15 3.80
CA SER A 73 4.73 5.18 4.33
C SER A 73 5.07 5.49 5.78
N ILE A 74 5.24 6.76 6.11
CA ILE A 74 5.50 7.18 7.49
C ILE A 74 4.33 6.79 8.39
N ALA A 75 3.11 7.07 7.93
CA ALA A 75 1.91 6.75 8.70
C ALA A 75 1.76 5.23 8.91
N ALA A 76 2.00 4.44 7.88
CA ALA A 76 1.93 2.98 7.99
C ALA A 76 2.96 2.44 8.99
N ASN A 77 4.17 2.97 8.97
CA ASN A 77 5.24 2.52 9.86
C ASN A 77 5.02 2.89 11.33
N LYS A 78 4.06 3.74 11.65
CA LYS A 78 3.68 4.01 13.03
C LYS A 78 2.87 2.88 13.66
N VAL A 79 2.37 1.97 12.85
CA VAL A 79 1.61 0.81 13.35
C VAL A 79 2.62 -0.27 13.73
N LYS A 80 2.55 -0.75 14.97
CA LYS A 80 3.47 -1.78 15.46
C LYS A 80 3.32 -3.05 14.62
N GLY A 81 4.44 -3.61 14.17
CA GLY A 81 4.46 -4.80 13.33
C GLY A 81 4.53 -4.49 11.84
N ILE A 82 4.46 -3.23 11.45
CA ILE A 82 4.55 -2.83 10.05
C ILE A 82 5.98 -2.45 9.69
N ARG A 83 6.41 -2.95 8.54
CA ARG A 83 7.67 -2.62 7.89
C ARG A 83 7.31 -2.19 6.46
N CYS A 84 6.97 -0.91 6.30
CA CYS A 84 6.54 -0.34 5.03
C CYS A 84 7.72 0.31 4.33
N ALA A 85 7.98 -0.10 3.10
CA ALA A 85 9.09 0.42 2.31
C ALA A 85 8.56 1.30 1.18
N LEU A 86 9.06 2.54 1.12
CA LEU A 86 8.83 3.42 -0.02
C LEU A 86 9.78 2.99 -1.13
N CYS A 87 9.22 2.55 -2.26
CA CYS A 87 10.00 2.08 -3.39
C CYS A 87 9.68 2.90 -4.63
N THR A 88 10.72 3.35 -5.30
CA THR A 88 10.60 4.11 -6.54
C THR A 88 11.04 3.30 -7.75
N ASP A 89 11.58 2.09 -7.54
CA ASP A 89 11.96 1.20 -8.63
C ASP A 89 11.89 -0.27 -8.18
N VAL A 90 12.02 -1.17 -9.12
CA VAL A 90 11.94 -2.61 -8.88
C VAL A 90 13.08 -3.12 -8.00
N THR A 91 14.27 -2.53 -8.12
CA THR A 91 15.42 -2.94 -7.33
C THR A 91 15.18 -2.68 -5.85
N MET A 92 14.64 -1.52 -5.51
CA MET A 92 14.27 -1.19 -4.12
C MET A 92 13.23 -2.17 -3.57
N ALA A 93 12.22 -2.48 -4.38
CA ALA A 93 11.17 -3.41 -3.97
C ALA A 93 11.72 -4.81 -3.69
N ARG A 94 12.63 -5.31 -4.54
CA ARG A 94 13.27 -6.61 -4.35
C ARG A 94 14.14 -6.61 -3.10
N LEU A 95 15.00 -5.60 -2.96
CA LEU A 95 15.97 -5.55 -1.86
C LEU A 95 15.30 -5.39 -0.49
N THR A 96 14.21 -4.64 -0.41
CA THR A 96 13.50 -4.51 0.86
C THR A 96 12.87 -5.83 1.31
N ARG A 97 12.46 -6.68 0.35
CA ARG A 97 12.00 -8.03 0.69
C ARG A 97 13.17 -8.92 1.14
N GLU A 98 14.29 -8.87 0.43
CA GLU A 98 15.44 -9.71 0.73
C GLU A 98 16.16 -9.33 2.02
N HIS A 99 16.27 -8.02 2.31
CA HIS A 99 17.10 -7.53 3.42
C HIS A 99 16.30 -6.95 4.59
N ASN A 100 15.10 -6.49 4.36
CA ASN A 100 14.32 -5.79 5.40
C ASN A 100 13.04 -6.53 5.80
N ASP A 101 12.68 -7.57 5.10
CA ASP A 101 11.43 -8.31 5.32
C ASP A 101 10.22 -7.37 5.39
N ALA A 102 10.14 -6.42 4.47
CA ALA A 102 9.03 -5.49 4.42
C ALA A 102 7.72 -6.23 4.15
N ASN A 103 6.66 -5.86 4.87
CA ASN A 103 5.34 -6.44 4.68
C ASN A 103 4.35 -5.47 4.05
N MET A 104 4.76 -4.23 3.81
CA MET A 104 3.99 -3.26 3.06
C MET A 104 4.88 -2.52 2.07
N LEU A 105 4.28 -2.13 0.96
CA LEU A 105 4.92 -1.36 -0.11
C LEU A 105 4.22 -0.01 -0.20
N SER A 106 4.99 1.06 -0.31
CA SER A 106 4.45 2.40 -0.55
C SER A 106 4.97 2.94 -1.89
N MET A 107 4.09 3.57 -2.63
CA MET A 107 4.40 4.16 -3.94
C MET A 107 3.71 5.51 -4.10
N GLY A 108 4.25 6.34 -4.98
CA GLY A 108 3.70 7.66 -5.27
C GLY A 108 3.21 7.79 -6.71
N GLN A 109 2.00 8.32 -6.88
CA GLN A 109 1.45 8.54 -8.23
C GLN A 109 2.19 9.67 -8.97
N ARG A 110 2.77 10.63 -8.22
CA ARG A 110 3.45 11.80 -8.79
C ARG A 110 4.97 11.60 -8.98
N THR A 111 5.48 10.47 -8.56
CA THR A 111 6.94 10.22 -8.59
C THR A 111 7.33 8.98 -9.37
#